data_d4f94fbc9b402ab083e15c1195d97333
#
_entry.id   d4f94fbc9b402ab083e15c1195d97333
#
_cell.length_a   1.000
_cell.length_b   1.000
_cell.length_c   1.000
_cell.angle_alpha   90.00
_cell.angle_beta   90.00
_cell.angle_gamma   90.00
#
_symmetry.space_group_name_H-M   'P 1'
#
loop_
_entity.id
_entity.type
_entity.pdbx_description
1 polymer ?
#
loop_
_entity_poly.entity_id
_entity_poly.type
_entity_poly.pdbx_seq_one_letter_code
_entity_poly.pdbx_strand_id
1 'polypeptide(L)'
;MLMQKAIFKMYIMDDCPYCETAQDIIVNEERASLHVINITKDPHTRELIKEETGQKTLPAIFIGNEFVGGCDDLCALRNSGELEIKILKQENTILKDEVLRLRRSL
;
A
#
# COMPACT_ATOMS: atom_id res chain seq x y z
N MET A 1 -6.22 -23.97 1.39
CA MET A 1 -6.05 -22.98 0.32
C MET A 1 -5.49 -21.70 0.91
N LEU A 2 -4.27 -21.34 0.50
CA LEU A 2 -3.64 -20.12 0.98
C LEU A 2 -4.20 -18.93 0.22
N MET A 3 -4.97 -18.09 0.91
CA MET A 3 -5.41 -16.81 0.37
C MET A 3 -4.33 -15.78 0.67
N GLN A 4 -3.58 -15.38 -0.36
CA GLN A 4 -2.61 -14.31 -0.22
C GLN A 4 -3.32 -12.97 -0.34
N LYS A 5 -3.21 -12.14 0.67
CA LYS A 5 -3.77 -10.78 0.64
C LYS A 5 -2.79 -9.83 -0.05
N ALA A 6 -3.34 -8.84 -0.75
CA ALA A 6 -2.53 -7.75 -1.28
C ALA A 6 -1.90 -6.98 -0.11
N ILE A 7 -0.63 -6.61 -0.25
CA ILE A 7 0.12 -5.95 0.82
C ILE A 7 0.20 -4.46 0.55
N PHE A 8 -0.44 -3.67 1.42
CA PHE A 8 -0.32 -2.21 1.42
C PHE A 8 0.69 -1.78 2.46
N LYS A 9 1.46 -0.76 2.12
CA LYS A 9 2.36 -0.09 3.05
C LYS A 9 1.99 1.38 3.07
N MET A 10 1.83 1.94 4.25
CA MET A 10 1.46 3.34 4.42
C MET A 10 2.38 4.03 5.40
N TYR A 11 3.03 5.09 4.95
CA TYR A 11 3.81 5.96 5.82
C TYR A 11 2.90 7.06 6.35
N ILE A 12 2.89 7.25 7.66
CA ILE A 12 2.01 8.20 8.34
C ILE A 12 2.82 9.06 9.33
N MET A 13 2.14 10.07 9.87
CA MET A 13 2.66 10.88 10.97
C MET A 13 1.58 11.06 12.01
N ASP A 14 1.97 11.53 13.21
CA ASP A 14 1.03 11.85 14.26
C ASP A 14 0.10 12.99 13.82
N ASP A 15 -1.11 13.01 14.38
CA ASP A 15 -2.09 14.07 14.15
C ASP A 15 -2.39 14.31 12.66
N CYS A 16 -2.60 13.23 11.93
CA CYS A 16 -2.85 13.27 10.49
C CYS A 16 -4.24 12.72 10.16
N PRO A 17 -5.26 13.58 10.01
CA PRO A 17 -6.62 13.12 9.69
C PRO A 17 -6.70 12.36 8.36
N TYR A 18 -5.95 12.78 7.35
CA TYR A 18 -5.92 12.09 6.05
C TYR A 18 -5.30 10.69 6.17
N CYS A 19 -4.34 10.51 7.09
CA CYS A 19 -3.76 9.20 7.37
C CYS A 19 -4.81 8.26 7.97
N GLU A 20 -5.61 8.76 8.89
CA GLU A 20 -6.70 7.98 9.51
C GLU A 20 -7.75 7.57 8.48
N THR A 21 -8.16 8.51 7.63
CA THR A 21 -9.12 8.23 6.56
C THR A 21 -8.61 7.15 5.60
N ALA A 22 -7.36 7.27 5.19
CA ALA A 22 -6.74 6.29 4.28
C ALA A 22 -6.64 4.90 4.93
N GLN A 23 -6.29 4.84 6.22
CA GLN A 23 -6.26 3.57 6.96
C GLN A 23 -7.63 2.90 6.97
N ASP A 24 -8.68 3.65 7.25
CA ASP A 24 -10.03 3.13 7.29
C ASP A 24 -10.45 2.54 5.94
N ILE A 25 -10.09 3.21 4.85
CA ILE A 25 -10.39 2.72 3.51
C ILE A 25 -9.74 1.35 3.25
N ILE A 26 -8.46 1.21 3.59
CA ILE A 26 -7.72 -0.03 3.33
C ILE A 26 -8.16 -1.16 4.27
N VAL A 27 -8.41 -0.85 5.54
CA VAL A 27 -8.85 -1.82 6.54
C VAL A 27 -10.20 -2.45 6.15
N ASN A 28 -11.04 -1.69 5.46
CA ASN A 28 -12.34 -2.20 4.99
C ASN A 28 -12.23 -3.12 3.77
N GLU A 29 -11.05 -3.23 3.15
CA GLU A 29 -10.83 -4.14 2.03
C GLU A 29 -10.45 -5.52 2.55
N GLU A 30 -11.33 -6.51 2.37
CA GLU A 30 -11.13 -7.87 2.90
C GLU A 30 -9.87 -8.56 2.37
N ARG A 31 -9.45 -8.21 1.15
CA ARG A 31 -8.30 -8.82 0.47
C ARG A 31 -7.01 -8.03 0.63
N ALA A 32 -7.02 -7.05 1.52
CA ALA A 32 -5.85 -6.22 1.75
C ALA A 32 -5.29 -6.44 3.16
N SER A 33 -3.98 -6.44 3.26
CA SER A 33 -3.27 -6.37 4.53
C SER A 33 -2.53 -5.04 4.57
N LEU A 34 -2.47 -4.39 5.71
CA LEU A 34 -1.92 -3.05 5.84
C LEU A 34 -0.75 -3.02 6.82
N HIS A 35 0.39 -2.53 6.34
CA HIS A 35 1.56 -2.21 7.14
C HIS A 35 1.64 -0.71 7.32
N VAL A 36 1.51 -0.23 8.54
CA VAL A 36 1.56 1.20 8.86
C VAL A 36 2.91 1.53 9.49
N ILE A 37 3.58 2.55 8.96
CA ILE A 37 4.87 2.99 9.45
C ILE A 37 4.77 4.47 9.83
N ASN A 38 4.86 4.76 11.12
CA ASN A 38 4.82 6.13 11.63
C ASN A 38 6.22 6.74 11.54
N ILE A 39 6.36 7.83 10.78
CA ILE A 39 7.65 8.49 10.53
C ILE A 39 7.72 9.89 11.12
N THR A 40 6.89 10.18 12.13
CA THR A 40 6.92 11.48 12.81
C THR A 40 8.34 11.86 13.26
N LYS A 41 9.09 10.88 13.76
CA LYS A 41 10.45 11.10 14.27
C LYS A 41 11.54 10.62 13.32
N ASP A 42 11.20 10.40 12.04
CA ASP A 42 12.14 9.88 11.06
C ASP A 42 12.18 10.79 9.82
N PRO A 43 12.85 11.95 9.91
CA PRO A 43 12.94 12.89 8.79
C PRO A 43 13.72 12.32 7.60
N HIS A 44 14.62 11.37 7.82
CA HIS A 44 15.37 10.74 6.75
C HIS A 44 14.45 9.94 5.82
N THR A 45 13.59 9.10 6.39
CA THR A 45 12.59 8.34 5.59
C THR A 45 11.64 9.28 4.87
N ARG A 46 11.22 10.35 5.52
CA ARG A 46 10.35 11.35 4.91
C ARG A 46 10.99 11.97 3.67
N GLU A 47 12.27 12.31 3.76
CA GLU A 47 13.02 12.87 2.64
C GLU A 47 13.18 11.87 1.48
N LEU A 48 13.45 10.60 1.80
CA LEU A 48 13.54 9.54 0.80
C LEU A 48 12.24 9.37 0.03
N ILE A 49 11.10 9.36 0.72
CA ILE A 49 9.78 9.26 0.08
C ILE A 49 9.56 10.41 -0.88
N LYS A 50 9.89 11.62 -0.46
CA LYS A 50 9.76 12.82 -1.28
C LYS A 50 10.65 12.74 -2.52
N GLU A 51 11.88 12.28 -2.39
CA GLU A 51 12.81 12.13 -3.50
C GLU A 51 12.36 11.07 -4.50
N GLU A 52 11.92 9.92 -4.00
CA GLU A 52 11.54 8.77 -4.83
C GLU A 52 10.17 8.94 -5.50
N THR A 53 9.21 9.56 -4.83
CA THR A 53 7.81 9.62 -5.29
C THR A 53 7.35 11.01 -5.67
N GLY A 54 8.02 12.05 -5.21
CA GLY A 54 7.56 13.43 -5.33
C GLY A 54 6.48 13.81 -4.31
N GLN A 55 6.05 12.88 -3.47
CA GLN A 55 5.01 13.11 -2.48
C GLN A 55 5.57 13.89 -1.30
N LYS A 56 5.06 15.10 -1.09
CA LYS A 56 5.53 15.99 -0.02
C LYS A 56 4.71 15.85 1.27
N THR A 57 3.52 15.29 1.17
CA THR A 57 2.59 15.16 2.29
C THR A 57 2.35 13.68 2.63
N LEU A 58 1.81 13.42 3.82
CA LEU A 58 1.41 12.09 4.24
C LEU A 58 -0.12 12.00 4.29
N PRO A 59 -0.71 10.83 4.11
CA PRO A 59 -0.05 9.53 3.99
C PRO A 59 0.64 9.35 2.64
N ALA A 60 1.66 8.48 2.61
CA ALA A 60 2.26 7.99 1.38
C ALA A 60 1.98 6.49 1.30
N ILE A 61 1.26 6.08 0.28
CA ILE A 61 0.65 4.76 0.18
C ILE A 61 1.25 3.97 -0.97
N PHE A 62 1.62 2.71 -0.67
CA PHE A 62 2.14 1.77 -1.66
C PHE A 62 1.30 0.49 -1.64
N ILE A 63 1.11 -0.11 -2.80
CA ILE A 63 0.58 -1.47 -2.93
C ILE A 63 1.66 -2.32 -3.57
N GLY A 64 2.20 -3.29 -2.81
CA GLY A 64 3.43 -3.96 -3.20
C GLY A 64 4.53 -2.93 -3.38
N ASN A 65 5.14 -2.89 -4.56
CA ASN A 65 6.19 -1.92 -4.89
C ASN A 65 5.65 -0.69 -5.65
N GLU A 66 4.35 -0.66 -5.93
CA GLU A 66 3.74 0.44 -6.69
C GLU A 66 3.31 1.57 -5.77
N PHE A 67 3.75 2.79 -6.08
CA PHE A 67 3.30 3.97 -5.36
C PHE A 67 1.90 4.37 -5.81
N VAL A 68 0.98 4.49 -4.85
CA VAL A 68 -0.41 4.89 -5.10
C VAL A 68 -0.57 6.40 -5.00
N GLY A 69 0.03 7.01 -4.00
CA GLY A 69 -0.11 8.43 -3.70
C GLY A 69 -0.60 8.67 -2.28
N GLY A 70 -1.40 9.72 -2.12
CA GLY A 70 -1.98 10.09 -0.84
C GLY A 70 -3.43 9.63 -0.70
N CYS A 71 -4.13 10.20 0.30
CA CYS A 71 -5.51 9.85 0.59
C CYS A 71 -6.44 10.13 -0.60
N ASP A 72 -6.27 11.27 -1.27
CA ASP A 72 -7.12 11.64 -2.41
C ASP A 72 -6.95 10.66 -3.57
N ASP A 73 -5.72 10.23 -3.84
CA ASP A 73 -5.43 9.26 -4.89
C ASP A 73 -6.08 7.91 -4.56
N LEU A 74 -6.01 7.50 -3.30
CA LEU A 74 -6.63 6.27 -2.83
C LEU A 74 -8.15 6.33 -2.98
N CYS A 75 -8.76 7.44 -2.60
CA CYS A 75 -10.20 7.66 -2.74
C CYS A 75 -10.63 7.60 -4.21
N ALA A 76 -9.85 8.21 -5.10
CA ALA A 76 -10.14 8.16 -6.54
C ALA A 76 -10.09 6.74 -7.08
N LEU A 77 -9.11 5.94 -6.68
CA LEU A 77 -9.01 4.54 -7.08
C LEU A 77 -10.21 3.73 -6.58
N ARG A 78 -10.59 3.93 -5.32
CA ARG A 78 -11.75 3.24 -4.74
C ARG A 78 -13.02 3.59 -5.51
N ASN A 79 -13.24 4.87 -5.77
CA ASN A 79 -14.47 5.35 -6.40
C ASN A 79 -14.59 4.92 -7.86
N SER A 80 -13.48 4.76 -8.56
CA SER A 80 -13.46 4.30 -9.96
C SER A 80 -13.52 2.78 -10.11
N GLY A 81 -13.35 2.03 -9.01
CA GLY A 81 -13.23 0.58 -9.04
C GLY A 81 -11.82 0.07 -9.33
N GLU A 82 -10.86 0.96 -9.60
CA GLU A 82 -9.48 0.58 -9.90
C GLU A 82 -8.73 0.01 -8.69
N LEU A 83 -9.15 0.36 -7.48
CA LEU A 83 -8.51 -0.16 -6.26
C LEU A 83 -8.64 -1.68 -6.18
N GLU A 84 -9.83 -2.21 -6.45
CA GLU A 84 -10.08 -3.64 -6.47
C GLU A 84 -9.22 -4.34 -7.52
N ILE A 85 -9.10 -3.74 -8.72
CA ILE A 85 -8.26 -4.28 -9.79
C ILE A 85 -6.80 -4.37 -9.35
N LYS A 86 -6.28 -3.32 -8.71
CA LYS A 86 -4.90 -3.30 -8.22
C LYS A 86 -4.66 -4.36 -7.12
N ILE A 87 -5.63 -4.56 -6.25
CA ILE A 87 -5.58 -5.59 -5.22
C ILE A 87 -5.48 -6.98 -5.86
N LEU A 88 -6.33 -7.26 -6.84
CA LEU A 88 -6.34 -8.55 -7.54
C LEU A 88 -5.02 -8.79 -8.29
N LYS A 89 -4.47 -7.76 -8.93
CA LYS A 89 -3.18 -7.87 -9.63
C LYS A 89 -2.04 -8.15 -8.66
N GLN A 90 -2.04 -7.53 -7.51
CA GLN A 90 -1.00 -7.72 -6.49
C GLN A 90 -1.08 -9.14 -5.93
N GLU A 91 -2.28 -9.67 -5.66
CA GLU A 91 -2.48 -11.05 -5.25
C GLU A 91 -1.92 -12.03 -6.29
N ASN A 92 -2.22 -11.81 -7.56
CA ASN A 92 -1.72 -12.66 -8.65
C ASN A 92 -0.19 -12.64 -8.73
N THR A 93 0.44 -11.50 -8.53
CA THR A 93 1.89 -11.38 -8.53
C THR A 93 2.51 -12.21 -7.40
N ILE A 94 1.94 -12.13 -6.21
CA ILE A 94 2.38 -12.91 -5.05
C ILE A 94 2.28 -14.41 -5.32
N LEU A 95 1.14 -14.86 -5.85
CA LEU A 95 0.92 -16.27 -6.18
C LEU A 95 1.90 -16.77 -7.24
N LYS A 96 2.17 -15.99 -8.27
CA LYS A 96 3.13 -16.34 -9.32
C LYS A 96 4.54 -16.50 -8.75
N ASP A 97 4.95 -15.59 -7.87
CA ASP A 97 6.26 -15.65 -7.23
C ASP A 97 6.40 -16.92 -6.37
N GLU A 98 5.35 -17.31 -5.64
CA GLU A 98 5.35 -18.52 -4.84
C GLU A 98 5.47 -19.78 -5.72
N VAL A 99 4.72 -19.84 -6.81
CA VAL A 99 4.78 -20.97 -7.74
C VAL A 99 6.18 -21.11 -8.34
N LEU A 100 6.80 -20.00 -8.75
CA LEU A 100 8.16 -20.00 -9.27
C LEU A 100 9.16 -20.48 -8.24
N ARG A 101 9.00 -20.06 -6.98
CA ARG A 101 9.87 -20.47 -5.89
C ARG A 101 9.77 -21.98 -5.63
N LEU A 102 8.55 -22.52 -5.63
CA LEU A 102 8.32 -23.97 -5.47
C LEU A 102 8.93 -24.76 -6.61
N ARG A 103 8.82 -24.29 -7.85
CA ARG A 103 9.43 -24.95 -9.02
C ARG A 103 10.94 -24.99 -8.92
N ARG A 104 11.57 -23.95 -8.40
CA ARG A 104 13.03 -23.90 -8.22
C ARG A 104 13.51 -24.84 -7.12
N SER A 105 12.66 -25.19 -6.17
CA SER A 105 12.98 -26.10 -5.08
C SER A 105 12.92 -27.58 -5.48
N LEU A 106 12.32 -27.88 -6.61
CA LEU A 106 12.21 -29.22 -7.13
C LEU A 106 13.39 -29.56 -8.03
#